data_4d8e408ac098956f11ee408a1c901977
#
_entry.id   4d8e408ac098956f11ee408a1c901977
#
_cell.length_a   1.000
_cell.length_b   1.000
_cell.length_c   1.000
_cell.angle_alpha   90.00
_cell.angle_beta   90.00
_cell.angle_gamma   90.00
#
_symmetry.space_group_name_H-M   'P 1'
#
loop_
_entity.id
_entity.type
_entity.pdbx_description
1 polymer ?
#
loop_
_entity_poly.entity_id
_entity_poly.type
_entity_poly.pdbx_seq_one_letter_code
_entity_poly.pdbx_strand_id
1 'polypeptide(L)'
;KRLRWHQTNPRKLGKNKIFFFYRPSDRKTGLLTLNIKIPKNFKSTLKTKNINLCRVNIGGFNAKTKCLENIPADIEIDSETKKVEIYPFSPLPSNKESYAVVFKVSNPQKSGLYQFHTFGKSSGAIPVASYLGSWTVRIDQL
;
A
#
# COMPACT_ATOMS: atom_id res chain seq x y z
N LYS A 1 14.35 -3.52 1.98
CA LYS A 1 13.74 -4.51 1.08
C LYS A 1 12.85 -3.83 0.06
N ARG A 2 12.95 -4.24 -1.19
CA ARG A 2 12.11 -3.72 -2.27
C ARG A 2 10.85 -4.59 -2.38
N LEU A 3 9.69 -3.95 -2.25
CA LEU A 3 8.39 -4.63 -2.35
C LEU A 3 7.81 -4.45 -3.75
N ARG A 4 6.92 -5.34 -4.14
CA ARG A 4 6.24 -5.28 -5.44
C ARG A 4 5.00 -4.41 -5.36
N TRP A 5 4.72 -3.75 -6.47
CA TRP A 5 3.57 -2.85 -6.61
C TRP A 5 3.05 -2.89 -8.04
N HIS A 6 1.87 -2.32 -8.24
CA HIS A 6 1.26 -2.22 -9.56
C HIS A 6 0.47 -0.92 -9.62
N GLN A 7 0.39 -0.33 -10.80
CA GLN A 7 -0.45 0.84 -11.02
C GLN A 7 -1.18 0.74 -12.35
N THR A 8 -2.34 1.41 -12.43
CA THR A 8 -3.16 1.39 -13.64
C THR A 8 -2.82 2.49 -14.61
N ASN A 9 -2.17 3.57 -14.15
CA ASN A 9 -1.85 4.72 -14.99
C ASN A 9 -0.63 5.47 -14.44
N PRO A 10 0.52 5.40 -15.12
CA PRO A 10 1.73 6.08 -14.64
C PRO A 10 1.83 7.55 -15.03
N ARG A 11 0.83 8.12 -15.71
CA ARG A 11 0.93 9.47 -16.27
C ARG A 11 0.74 10.54 -15.20
N LYS A 12 1.58 11.58 -15.23
CA LYS A 12 1.42 12.70 -14.31
C LYS A 12 0.02 13.30 -14.43
N LEU A 13 -0.54 13.72 -13.31
CA LEU A 13 -1.89 14.28 -13.18
C LEU A 13 -3.02 13.31 -13.55
N GLY A 14 -2.73 12.12 -14.05
CA GLY A 14 -3.73 11.15 -14.43
C GLY A 14 -4.34 10.45 -13.22
N LYS A 15 -5.58 10.00 -13.36
CA LYS A 15 -6.22 9.17 -12.33
C LYS A 15 -5.53 7.81 -12.31
N ASN A 16 -5.18 7.36 -11.13
CA ASN A 16 -4.38 6.16 -10.96
C ASN A 16 -4.91 5.33 -9.79
N LYS A 17 -4.73 4.04 -9.91
CA LYS A 17 -4.94 3.11 -8.83
C LYS A 17 -3.60 2.46 -8.56
N ILE A 18 -3.04 2.68 -7.38
CA ILE A 18 -1.73 2.13 -7.00
C ILE A 18 -1.99 1.00 -6.00
N PHE A 19 -1.47 -0.18 -6.32
CA PHE A 19 -1.57 -1.38 -5.48
C PHE A 19 -0.23 -1.59 -4.80
N PHE A 20 -0.20 -1.48 -3.49
CA PHE A 20 0.98 -1.75 -2.68
C PHE A 20 0.85 -3.16 -2.12
N PHE A 21 1.67 -4.08 -2.61
CA PHE A 21 1.51 -5.49 -2.28
C PHE A 21 2.23 -5.89 -1.00
N TYR A 22 1.56 -6.75 -0.24
CA TYR A 22 2.13 -7.47 0.90
C TYR A 22 1.98 -8.96 0.58
N ARG A 23 3.04 -9.55 0.01
CA ARG A 23 3.04 -10.96 -0.37
C ARG A 23 3.34 -11.83 0.85
N PRO A 24 3.12 -13.15 0.77
CA PRO A 24 3.48 -14.05 1.90
C PRO A 24 4.92 -13.88 2.36
N SER A 25 5.86 -13.71 1.42
CA SER A 25 7.29 -13.52 1.75
C SER A 25 7.57 -12.18 2.42
N ASP A 26 6.66 -11.21 2.33
CA ASP A 26 6.81 -9.89 2.94
C ASP A 26 6.26 -9.84 4.37
N ARG A 27 5.48 -10.83 4.76
CA ARG A 27 4.81 -10.93 6.07
C ARG A 27 5.20 -12.23 6.75
N LYS A 28 6.27 -12.22 7.53
CA LYS A 28 6.73 -13.44 8.22
C LYS A 28 5.82 -13.82 9.38
N THR A 29 5.11 -12.85 9.94
CA THR A 29 4.15 -13.06 11.02
C THR A 29 2.85 -12.37 10.66
N GLY A 30 1.78 -12.67 11.40
CA GLY A 30 0.54 -11.93 11.27
C GLY A 30 0.75 -10.46 11.62
N LEU A 31 -0.03 -9.58 11.03
CA LEU A 31 0.09 -8.14 11.23
C LEU A 31 -1.18 -7.57 11.85
N LEU A 32 -1.02 -6.92 13.01
CA LEU A 32 -2.10 -6.19 13.68
C LEU A 32 -2.42 -4.90 12.96
N THR A 33 -1.38 -4.17 12.56
CA THR A 33 -1.52 -2.87 11.89
C THR A 33 -0.49 -2.74 10.80
N LEU A 34 -0.80 -1.88 9.85
CA LEU A 34 0.11 -1.49 8.77
C LEU A 34 0.16 0.03 8.72
N ASN A 35 1.30 0.57 8.33
CA ASN A 35 1.32 1.97 7.94
C ASN A 35 2.16 2.16 6.70
N ILE A 36 1.88 3.24 5.97
CA ILE A 36 2.62 3.61 4.77
C ILE A 36 3.02 5.05 4.93
N LYS A 37 4.33 5.29 4.88
CA LYS A 37 4.88 6.64 4.93
C LYS A 37 4.92 7.19 3.51
N ILE A 38 4.23 8.32 3.31
CA ILE A 38 4.12 8.98 2.01
C ILE A 38 5.34 9.89 1.84
N PRO A 39 6.05 9.82 0.71
CA PRO A 39 7.16 10.75 0.49
C PRO A 39 6.67 12.19 0.38
N LYS A 40 7.44 13.13 0.92
CA LYS A 40 7.05 14.55 1.00
C LYS A 40 6.76 15.15 -0.36
N ASN A 41 7.43 14.68 -1.39
CA ASN A 41 7.27 15.20 -2.74
C ASN A 41 6.08 14.61 -3.49
N PHE A 42 5.37 13.65 -2.90
CA PHE A 42 4.17 13.09 -3.51
C PHE A 42 2.99 14.00 -3.16
N LYS A 43 2.74 15.00 -4.03
CA LYS A 43 1.79 16.08 -3.79
C LYS A 43 0.38 15.74 -4.30
N SER A 44 -0.08 14.54 -4.04
CA SER A 44 -1.45 14.13 -4.37
C SER A 44 -2.32 14.20 -3.12
N THR A 45 -3.58 14.57 -3.30
CA THR A 45 -4.54 14.57 -2.20
C THR A 45 -4.97 13.15 -1.91
N LEU A 46 -4.77 12.72 -0.67
CA LEU A 46 -5.22 11.41 -0.19
C LEU A 46 -6.45 11.57 0.68
N LYS A 47 -7.44 10.70 0.44
CA LYS A 47 -8.67 10.65 1.24
C LYS A 47 -8.90 9.22 1.70
N THR A 48 -9.34 9.05 2.94
CA THR A 48 -9.56 7.70 3.51
C THR A 48 -10.54 6.88 2.68
N LYS A 49 -11.56 7.52 2.13
CA LYS A 49 -12.56 6.83 1.29
C LYS A 49 -11.98 6.26 0.00
N ASN A 50 -10.79 6.71 -0.40
CA ASN A 50 -10.12 6.28 -1.62
C ASN A 50 -8.96 5.33 -1.34
N ILE A 51 -8.89 4.80 -0.14
CA ILE A 51 -7.86 3.85 0.28
C ILE A 51 -8.57 2.64 0.85
N ASN A 52 -8.18 1.44 0.39
CA ASN A 52 -8.74 0.21 0.96
C ASN A 52 -7.68 -0.87 1.02
N LEU A 53 -7.95 -1.85 1.90
CA LEU A 53 -7.16 -3.06 2.05
C LEU A 53 -7.94 -4.20 1.41
N CYS A 54 -7.27 -5.03 0.62
CA CYS A 54 -7.93 -6.17 0.03
C CYS A 54 -7.01 -7.38 -0.04
N ARG A 55 -7.61 -8.57 -0.11
CA ARG A 55 -6.91 -9.76 -0.57
C ARG A 55 -6.84 -9.63 -2.07
N VAL A 56 -5.66 -9.82 -2.64
CA VAL A 56 -5.40 -9.44 -4.03
C VAL A 56 -4.88 -10.63 -4.84
N ASN A 57 -5.29 -10.68 -6.10
CA ASN A 57 -4.64 -11.50 -7.09
C ASN A 57 -3.62 -10.61 -7.80
N ILE A 58 -2.34 -10.92 -7.61
CA ILE A 58 -1.28 -10.17 -8.28
C ILE A 58 -1.27 -10.61 -9.73
N GLY A 59 -1.51 -9.66 -10.63
CA GLY A 59 -1.53 -9.95 -12.04
C GLY A 59 -0.15 -10.29 -12.58
N GLY A 60 -0.15 -10.75 -13.79
CA GLY A 60 1.07 -11.08 -14.50
C GLY A 60 0.81 -10.98 -15.98
N PHE A 61 1.49 -11.80 -16.75
CA PHE A 61 1.43 -11.76 -18.21
C PHE A 61 0.02 -11.96 -18.75
N ASN A 62 -0.75 -12.89 -18.15
CA ASN A 62 -2.08 -13.26 -18.66
C ASN A 62 -3.23 -12.90 -17.74
N ALA A 63 -2.99 -12.17 -16.67
CA ALA A 63 -4.03 -11.87 -15.69
C ALA A 63 -3.86 -10.46 -15.16
N LYS A 64 -4.98 -9.78 -14.93
CA LYS A 64 -4.98 -8.45 -14.34
C LYS A 64 -4.84 -8.54 -12.82
N THR A 65 -4.13 -7.57 -12.25
CA THR A 65 -4.13 -7.35 -10.81
C THR A 65 -5.52 -6.94 -10.38
N LYS A 66 -6.04 -7.60 -9.34
CA LYS A 66 -7.43 -7.38 -8.96
C LYS A 66 -7.64 -7.73 -7.49
N CYS A 67 -8.36 -6.85 -6.78
CA CYS A 67 -8.84 -7.18 -5.45
C CYS A 67 -9.87 -8.31 -5.54
N LEU A 68 -9.67 -9.35 -4.75
CA LEU A 68 -10.57 -10.48 -4.68
C LEU A 68 -11.60 -10.33 -3.57
N GLU A 69 -11.20 -9.68 -2.48
CA GLU A 69 -12.04 -9.52 -1.31
C GLU A 69 -11.59 -8.29 -0.55
N ASN A 70 -12.52 -7.40 -0.24
CA ASN A 70 -12.21 -6.25 0.61
C ASN A 70 -12.01 -6.74 2.05
N ILE A 71 -10.93 -6.29 2.66
CA ILE A 71 -10.63 -6.61 4.06
C ILE A 71 -11.03 -5.42 4.91
N PRO A 72 -12.00 -5.58 5.81
CA PRO A 72 -12.46 -4.48 6.65
C PRO A 72 -11.32 -3.93 7.50
N ALA A 73 -11.15 -2.62 7.47
CA ALA A 73 -10.10 -1.94 8.22
C ALA A 73 -10.51 -0.48 8.44
N ASP A 74 -10.07 0.07 9.58
CA ASP A 74 -10.12 1.50 9.79
C ASP A 74 -8.87 2.12 9.16
N ILE A 75 -9.03 3.24 8.48
CA ILE A 75 -7.96 3.93 7.80
C ILE A 75 -7.90 5.36 8.30
N GLU A 76 -6.71 5.79 8.71
CA GLU A 76 -6.47 7.15 9.18
C GLU A 76 -5.31 7.73 8.39
N ILE A 77 -5.39 9.03 8.11
CA ILE A 77 -4.33 9.76 7.43
C ILE A 77 -3.83 10.84 8.37
N ASP A 78 -2.54 10.77 8.71
CA ASP A 78 -1.89 11.81 9.49
C ASP A 78 -1.17 12.74 8.52
N SER A 79 -1.72 13.94 8.35
CA SER A 79 -1.18 14.91 7.40
C SER A 79 0.13 15.55 7.87
N GLU A 80 0.40 15.57 9.17
CA GLU A 80 1.64 16.15 9.69
C GLU A 80 2.82 15.22 9.47
N THR A 81 2.66 13.94 9.82
CA THR A 81 3.72 12.94 9.64
C THR A 81 3.69 12.29 8.26
N LYS A 82 2.67 12.57 7.47
CA LYS A 82 2.44 12.00 6.14
C LYS A 82 2.45 10.48 6.17
N LYS A 83 1.60 9.94 7.04
CA LYS A 83 1.40 8.48 7.16
C LYS A 83 -0.04 8.12 6.92
N VAL A 84 -0.24 6.99 6.25
CA VAL A 84 -1.52 6.31 6.19
C VAL A 84 -1.45 5.16 7.18
N GLU A 85 -2.34 5.16 8.17
CA GLU A 85 -2.42 4.10 9.18
C GLU A 85 -3.60 3.19 8.82
N ILE A 86 -3.36 1.88 8.85
CA ILE A 86 -4.36 0.88 8.48
C ILE A 86 -4.51 -0.10 9.64
N TYR A 87 -5.73 -0.20 10.15
CA TYR A 87 -6.08 -1.03 11.30
C TYR A 87 -7.09 -2.09 10.87
N PRO A 88 -6.64 -3.26 10.38
CA PRO A 88 -7.57 -4.34 10.04
C PRO A 88 -8.42 -4.74 11.24
N PHE A 89 -9.70 -5.04 11.02
CA PHE A 89 -10.58 -5.47 12.12
C PHE A 89 -10.13 -6.78 12.73
N SER A 90 -9.47 -7.62 11.96
CA SER A 90 -8.79 -8.82 12.44
C SER A 90 -7.36 -8.80 11.90
N PRO A 91 -6.39 -9.33 12.63
CA PRO A 91 -5.01 -9.35 12.15
C PRO A 91 -4.90 -10.00 10.77
N LEU A 92 -4.06 -9.42 9.90
CA LEU A 92 -3.73 -10.07 8.65
C LEU A 92 -2.95 -11.34 8.96
N PRO A 93 -3.43 -12.50 8.49
CA PRO A 93 -2.78 -13.76 8.84
C PRO A 93 -1.46 -13.97 8.09
N SER A 94 -0.59 -14.76 8.71
CA SER A 94 0.59 -15.30 8.04
C SER A 94 0.17 -16.53 7.25
N ASN A 95 -0.28 -16.32 6.02
CA ASN A 95 -0.76 -17.39 5.14
C ASN A 95 -0.15 -17.22 3.75
N LYS A 96 -0.62 -17.99 2.79
CA LYS A 96 -0.12 -17.98 1.42
C LYS A 96 -0.79 -16.92 0.53
N GLU A 97 -1.71 -16.15 1.09
CA GLU A 97 -2.42 -15.12 0.33
C GLU A 97 -1.60 -13.84 0.22
N SER A 98 -1.86 -13.08 -0.83
CA SER A 98 -1.31 -11.74 -0.98
C SER A 98 -2.39 -10.72 -0.66
N TYR A 99 -1.96 -9.61 -0.06
CA TYR A 99 -2.83 -8.49 0.27
C TYR A 99 -2.29 -7.23 -0.36
N ALA A 100 -3.15 -6.24 -0.54
CA ALA A 100 -2.75 -4.95 -1.09
C ALA A 100 -3.46 -3.84 -0.35
N VAL A 101 -2.72 -2.75 -0.15
CA VAL A 101 -3.34 -1.46 0.15
C VAL A 101 -3.45 -0.74 -1.19
N VAL A 102 -4.65 -0.30 -1.51
CA VAL A 102 -4.94 0.33 -2.80
C VAL A 102 -5.24 1.80 -2.59
N PHE A 103 -4.49 2.65 -3.30
CA PHE A 103 -4.72 4.09 -3.32
C PHE A 103 -5.37 4.46 -4.65
N LYS A 104 -6.54 5.12 -4.60
CA LYS A 104 -7.13 5.76 -5.76
C LYS A 104 -6.78 7.24 -5.67
N VAL A 105 -5.93 7.71 -6.58
CA VAL A 105 -5.38 9.06 -6.51
C VAL A 105 -5.31 9.70 -7.89
N SER A 106 -5.19 11.01 -7.91
CA SER A 106 -4.66 11.70 -9.08
C SER A 106 -3.15 11.79 -8.89
N ASN A 107 -2.41 11.39 -9.90
CA ASN A 107 -0.95 11.38 -9.81
C ASN A 107 -0.40 12.80 -9.59
N PRO A 108 0.77 12.91 -8.96
CA PRO A 108 1.38 14.21 -8.77
C PRO A 108 1.73 14.86 -10.11
N GLN A 109 1.90 16.18 -10.05
CA GLN A 109 2.24 16.98 -11.23
C GLN A 109 3.63 16.69 -11.76
N LYS A 110 4.57 16.37 -10.86
CA LYS A 110 5.95 16.10 -11.28
C LYS A 110 6.15 14.62 -11.53
N SER A 111 6.75 14.31 -12.67
CA SER A 111 7.23 12.96 -12.96
C SER A 111 8.44 12.63 -12.09
N GLY A 112 8.69 11.36 -11.91
CA GLY A 112 9.83 10.90 -11.13
C GLY A 112 9.55 9.64 -10.37
N LEU A 113 10.46 9.33 -9.45
CA LEU A 113 10.36 8.17 -8.57
C LEU A 113 9.93 8.61 -7.18
N TYR A 114 8.94 7.91 -6.65
CA TYR A 114 8.38 8.22 -5.33
C TYR A 114 8.51 6.98 -4.46
N GLN A 115 9.24 7.11 -3.38
CA GLN A 115 9.53 5.97 -2.50
C GLN A 115 8.63 6.02 -1.27
N PHE A 116 7.81 4.97 -1.12
CA PHE A 116 6.92 4.79 0.01
C PHE A 116 7.51 3.72 0.92
N HIS A 117 7.49 3.96 2.23
CA HIS A 117 7.99 2.99 3.21
C HIS A 117 6.83 2.43 3.99
N THR A 118 6.91 1.15 4.35
CA THR A 118 5.86 0.53 5.13
C THR A 118 6.40 -0.17 6.36
N PHE A 119 5.65 -0.05 7.44
CA PHE A 119 5.93 -0.66 8.73
C PHE A 119 4.69 -1.42 9.17
N GLY A 120 4.87 -2.40 10.01
CA GLY A 120 3.74 -3.15 10.56
C GLY A 120 4.00 -3.57 11.99
N LYS A 121 2.92 -3.71 12.75
CA LYS A 121 2.99 -4.29 14.08
C LYS A 121 2.62 -5.75 13.99
N SER A 122 3.47 -6.60 14.53
CA SER A 122 3.26 -8.03 14.56
C SER A 122 2.15 -8.40 15.54
N SER A 123 1.44 -9.50 15.28
CA SER A 123 0.42 -10.04 16.16
C SER A 123 1.00 -10.86 17.31
N GLY A 124 2.31 -10.80 17.54
CA GLY A 124 2.96 -11.51 18.63
C GLY A 124 2.79 -10.82 19.98
N ALA A 125 3.47 -11.36 21.00
CA ALA A 125 3.34 -10.91 22.39
C ALA A 125 3.81 -9.47 22.62
N ILE A 126 4.73 -8.97 21.80
CA ILE A 126 5.23 -7.60 21.89
C ILE A 126 4.97 -6.90 20.56
N PRO A 127 3.89 -6.11 20.47
CA PRO A 127 3.53 -5.45 19.20
C PRO A 127 4.39 -4.21 18.98
N VAL A 128 5.54 -4.37 18.35
CA VAL A 128 6.44 -3.28 17.98
C VAL A 128 6.34 -3.08 16.46
N ALA A 129 6.25 -1.82 16.04
CA ALA A 129 6.27 -1.50 14.63
C ALA A 129 7.65 -1.81 14.03
N SER A 130 7.67 -2.62 12.98
CA SER A 130 8.90 -3.02 12.29
C SER A 130 8.83 -2.64 10.83
N TYR A 131 9.96 -2.26 10.29
CA TYR A 131 10.08 -1.96 8.87
C TYR A 131 9.88 -3.23 8.04
N LEU A 132 8.96 -3.17 7.08
CA LEU A 132 8.67 -4.30 6.19
C LEU A 132 9.35 -4.15 4.83
N GLY A 133 9.47 -2.93 4.34
CA GLY A 133 10.06 -2.68 3.03
C GLY A 133 9.60 -1.37 2.42
N SER A 134 9.94 -1.20 1.16
CA SER A 134 9.63 0.04 0.44
C SER A 134 9.17 -0.27 -0.98
N TRP A 135 8.33 0.63 -1.50
CA TRP A 135 7.92 0.62 -2.91
C TRP A 135 8.45 1.89 -3.56
N THR A 136 9.01 1.74 -4.76
CA THR A 136 9.44 2.89 -5.56
C THR A 136 8.52 2.99 -6.78
N VAL A 137 7.59 3.92 -6.72
CA VAL A 137 6.56 4.09 -7.75
C VAL A 137 7.04 5.14 -8.74
N ARG A 138 6.95 4.81 -10.03
CA ARG A 138 7.37 5.71 -11.11
C ARG A 138 6.15 6.41 -11.71
N ILE A 139 6.23 7.74 -11.77
CA ILE A 139 5.23 8.56 -12.47
C ILE A 139 5.93 9.14 -13.71
N ASP A 140 5.35 8.87 -14.86
CA ASP A 140 5.92 9.26 -16.16
C ASP A 140 5.48 10.66 -16.55
N GLN A 141 6.27 11.27 -17.41
CA GLN A 141 6.01 12.61 -17.89
C GLN A 141 4.81 12.67 -18.84
N LEU A 142 4.56 11.59 -19.54
CA LEU A 142 3.45 11.54 -20.52
C LEU A 142 2.37 10.56 -20.09
#